data_9b7f46c871a8d1c18fedd9405c3046ed
#
_entry.id   9b7f46c871a8d1c18fedd9405c3046ed
#
_cell.length_a   1.000
_cell.length_b   1.000
_cell.length_c   1.000
_cell.angle_alpha   90.00
_cell.angle_beta   90.00
_cell.angle_gamma   90.00
#
_symmetry.space_group_name_H-M   'P 1'
#
loop_
_entity.id
_entity.type
_entity.pdbx_description
1 polymer ?
#
loop_
_entity_poly.entity_id
_entity_poly.type
_entity_poly.pdbx_seq_one_letter_code
_entity_poly.pdbx_strand_id
1 'polypeptide(L)'
;HDGGFYVDQALVSGCSGGMFENISAMADILDGYSISGDQCSLGVNPSSMPIMAEMMDQGIAKQLMLSGATIRPAICGPCFGVTDVPADNQVSIRHTTRNYPNREGSKPGKGQMAAAFLMDARSIAATVRNGGRLTAATELEVEYTDRKAGFDRSIYEKQVYNNYGKEKRSTELKMGPNIADWPEMFPLKKHLLLKTVGVYEGSLTTDELVPSGDASSYRSNPEKLAEFTLCSRDPEYVKRAMAVRETARQQEAGQKLSDQEMDGLLEQIAAKYGADPKEISIGSLLAGVKIGDGSSREQAASSQKVLGGWADLAEEYSTKRYRSNLINWGILPLITKEPLVVKNGDVVLIQDIETVLKDGREELTAYLLDEKTGETKKEIPCSLGRLMEYSKYPVC
;
A
#
# COMPACT_ATOMS: atom_id res chain seq x y z
N HIS A 1 9.78 -38.65 -9.50
CA HIS A 1 10.43 -37.38 -9.81
C HIS A 1 11.95 -37.56 -9.70
N ASP A 2 12.67 -37.01 -10.64
CA ASP A 2 14.12 -37.11 -10.85
C ASP A 2 14.98 -36.27 -9.87
N GLY A 3 14.41 -35.87 -8.73
CA GLY A 3 15.06 -34.97 -7.75
C GLY A 3 15.08 -33.49 -8.14
N GLY A 4 14.44 -33.10 -9.23
CA GLY A 4 14.31 -31.70 -9.65
C GLY A 4 13.25 -30.94 -8.86
N PHE A 5 13.36 -29.60 -8.80
CA PHE A 5 12.33 -28.72 -8.27
C PHE A 5 11.40 -28.29 -9.41
N TYR A 6 10.10 -28.48 -9.26
CA TYR A 6 9.09 -28.18 -10.26
C TYR A 6 8.18 -27.07 -9.83
N VAL A 7 7.70 -26.25 -10.79
CA VAL A 7 6.79 -25.14 -10.59
C VAL A 7 5.50 -25.36 -11.38
N ASP A 8 4.40 -24.83 -10.85
CA ASP A 8 3.07 -24.99 -11.43
C ASP A 8 2.64 -23.80 -12.28
N GLN A 9 3.20 -22.62 -11.98
CA GLN A 9 2.83 -21.39 -12.62
C GLN A 9 4.05 -20.50 -12.89
N ALA A 10 4.10 -19.94 -14.08
CA ALA A 10 5.12 -18.99 -14.51
C ALA A 10 4.46 -17.70 -15.01
N LEU A 11 4.98 -16.54 -14.60
CA LEU A 11 4.44 -15.22 -14.96
C LEU A 11 5.54 -14.24 -15.31
N VAL A 12 5.36 -13.54 -16.43
CA VAL A 12 6.18 -12.37 -16.80
C VAL A 12 5.24 -11.19 -16.98
N SER A 13 5.28 -10.22 -16.06
CA SER A 13 4.23 -9.25 -15.95
C SER A 13 4.68 -7.91 -15.38
N GLY A 14 3.89 -6.89 -15.65
CA GLY A 14 4.02 -5.57 -15.06
C GLY A 14 5.13 -4.73 -15.68
N CYS A 15 5.41 -3.59 -15.02
CA CYS A 15 6.33 -2.58 -15.55
C CYS A 15 7.80 -3.03 -15.58
N SER A 16 8.18 -4.07 -14.84
CA SER A 16 9.54 -4.63 -14.89
C SER A 16 9.62 -5.90 -15.74
N GLY A 17 8.74 -6.89 -15.50
CA GLY A 17 8.76 -8.15 -16.24
C GLY A 17 8.28 -7.99 -17.69
N GLY A 18 7.22 -7.24 -17.91
CA GLY A 18 6.58 -7.06 -19.21
C GLY A 18 7.28 -6.12 -20.19
N MET A 19 8.57 -5.81 -19.99
CA MET A 19 9.35 -5.02 -20.93
C MET A 19 9.60 -5.79 -22.22
N PHE A 20 9.73 -5.05 -23.33
CA PHE A 20 9.87 -5.64 -24.67
C PHE A 20 11.04 -6.62 -24.77
N GLU A 21 12.19 -6.27 -24.23
CA GLU A 21 13.41 -7.08 -24.27
C GLU A 21 13.23 -8.41 -23.52
N ASN A 22 12.49 -8.40 -22.41
CA ASN A 22 12.19 -9.60 -21.64
C ASN A 22 11.30 -10.54 -22.44
N ILE A 23 10.21 -10.00 -23.00
CA ILE A 23 9.22 -10.78 -23.74
C ILE A 23 9.81 -11.30 -25.07
N SER A 24 10.62 -10.48 -25.74
CA SER A 24 11.34 -10.87 -26.97
C SER A 24 12.29 -12.05 -26.71
N ALA A 25 13.10 -11.97 -25.65
CA ALA A 25 14.01 -13.06 -25.29
C ALA A 25 13.27 -14.35 -24.90
N MET A 26 12.10 -14.23 -24.22
CA MET A 26 11.25 -15.39 -23.93
C MET A 26 10.75 -16.07 -25.22
N ALA A 27 10.34 -15.26 -26.21
CA ALA A 27 9.87 -15.79 -27.48
C ALA A 27 10.98 -16.60 -28.19
N ASP A 28 12.24 -16.12 -28.17
CA ASP A 28 13.37 -16.85 -28.75
C ASP A 28 13.65 -18.17 -28.00
N ILE A 29 13.55 -18.17 -26.66
CA ILE A 29 13.74 -19.38 -25.85
C ILE A 29 12.63 -20.41 -26.11
N LEU A 30 11.40 -19.97 -26.31
CA LEU A 30 10.23 -20.82 -26.51
C LEU A 30 9.94 -21.15 -27.98
N ASP A 31 10.77 -20.68 -28.91
CA ASP A 31 10.56 -20.94 -30.33
C ASP A 31 10.54 -22.43 -30.64
N GLY A 32 9.49 -22.88 -31.33
CA GLY A 32 9.31 -24.29 -31.68
C GLY A 32 8.92 -25.20 -30.52
N TYR A 33 8.75 -24.68 -29.29
CA TYR A 33 8.30 -25.44 -28.12
C TYR A 33 6.83 -25.22 -27.84
N SER A 34 6.19 -26.25 -27.29
CA SER A 34 4.80 -26.16 -26.80
C SER A 34 4.73 -26.67 -25.36
N ILE A 35 4.15 -25.85 -24.49
CA ILE A 35 3.86 -26.20 -23.09
C ILE A 35 2.53 -26.97 -22.96
N SER A 36 1.92 -27.34 -24.09
CA SER A 36 0.68 -28.11 -24.12
C SER A 36 0.91 -29.53 -23.54
N GLY A 37 0.20 -29.82 -22.47
CA GLY A 37 0.33 -31.10 -21.76
C GLY A 37 1.22 -31.06 -20.52
N ASP A 38 1.99 -29.98 -20.34
CA ASP A 38 2.78 -29.76 -19.13
C ASP A 38 1.92 -29.26 -17.96
N GLN A 39 2.36 -29.52 -16.75
CA GLN A 39 1.68 -29.05 -15.56
C GLN A 39 1.93 -27.57 -15.24
N CYS A 40 2.86 -26.94 -15.94
CA CYS A 40 3.24 -25.55 -15.74
C CYS A 40 2.50 -24.62 -16.72
N SER A 41 1.84 -23.60 -16.21
CA SER A 41 1.20 -22.56 -17.01
C SER A 41 2.11 -21.34 -17.20
N LEU A 42 1.98 -20.62 -18.33
CA LEU A 42 2.72 -19.39 -18.59
C LEU A 42 1.76 -18.22 -18.88
N GLY A 43 1.81 -17.18 -18.06
CA GLY A 43 1.12 -15.91 -18.29
C GLY A 43 2.09 -14.78 -18.67
N VAL A 44 1.70 -13.97 -19.67
CA VAL A 44 2.47 -12.82 -20.13
C VAL A 44 1.60 -11.57 -20.18
N ASN A 45 2.01 -10.51 -19.47
CA ASN A 45 1.38 -9.20 -19.51
C ASN A 45 2.44 -8.17 -19.92
N PRO A 46 2.37 -7.57 -21.12
CA PRO A 46 3.27 -6.50 -21.50
C PRO A 46 3.13 -5.28 -20.59
N SER A 47 4.18 -4.49 -20.46
CA SER A 47 4.20 -3.34 -19.55
C SER A 47 3.37 -2.15 -20.04
N SER A 48 3.01 -2.10 -21.32
CA SER A 48 2.18 -1.04 -21.90
C SER A 48 1.49 -1.49 -23.19
N MET A 49 0.46 -0.74 -23.62
CA MET A 49 -0.23 -1.01 -24.87
C MET A 49 0.66 -0.82 -26.12
N PRO A 50 1.56 0.17 -26.19
CA PRO A 50 2.53 0.23 -27.29
C PRO A 50 3.42 -1.01 -27.40
N ILE A 51 3.87 -1.58 -26.27
CA ILE A 51 4.64 -2.83 -26.29
C ILE A 51 3.77 -3.99 -26.76
N MET A 52 2.49 -4.03 -26.36
CA MET A 52 1.55 -5.04 -26.88
C MET A 52 1.40 -4.95 -28.40
N ALA A 53 1.27 -3.75 -28.94
CA ALA A 53 1.20 -3.54 -30.39
C ALA A 53 2.49 -3.98 -31.09
N GLU A 54 3.63 -3.59 -30.56
CA GLU A 54 4.94 -3.99 -31.11
C GLU A 54 5.15 -5.52 -31.12
N MET A 55 4.69 -6.21 -30.06
CA MET A 55 4.67 -7.67 -30.01
C MET A 55 3.80 -8.28 -31.11
N MET A 56 2.68 -7.63 -31.46
CA MET A 56 1.80 -8.07 -32.55
C MET A 56 2.49 -7.84 -33.91
N ASP A 57 3.05 -6.65 -34.13
CA ASP A 57 3.68 -6.26 -35.40
C ASP A 57 4.93 -7.10 -35.71
N GLN A 58 5.72 -7.45 -34.70
CA GLN A 58 6.90 -8.32 -34.86
C GLN A 58 6.59 -9.82 -34.76
N GLY A 59 5.32 -10.22 -34.62
CA GLY A 59 4.90 -11.61 -34.57
C GLY A 59 5.22 -12.33 -33.24
N ILE A 60 5.79 -11.64 -32.24
CA ILE A 60 6.16 -12.18 -30.93
C ILE A 60 4.93 -12.73 -30.19
N ALA A 61 3.82 -11.99 -30.25
CA ALA A 61 2.58 -12.41 -29.61
C ALA A 61 2.10 -13.77 -30.16
N LYS A 62 2.11 -13.92 -31.50
CA LYS A 62 1.75 -15.19 -32.16
C LYS A 62 2.71 -16.33 -31.77
N GLN A 63 3.99 -16.08 -31.72
CA GLN A 63 5.02 -17.06 -31.36
C GLN A 63 4.79 -17.60 -29.93
N LEU A 64 4.57 -16.71 -28.95
CA LEU A 64 4.27 -17.07 -27.57
C LEU A 64 2.94 -17.82 -27.44
N MET A 65 1.89 -17.40 -28.19
CA MET A 65 0.61 -18.12 -28.20
C MET A 65 0.74 -19.53 -28.75
N LEU A 66 1.55 -19.72 -29.79
CA LEU A 66 1.84 -21.06 -30.34
C LEU A 66 2.60 -21.94 -29.34
N SER A 67 3.40 -21.35 -28.47
CA SER A 67 4.05 -22.07 -27.37
C SER A 67 3.08 -22.43 -26.24
N GLY A 68 1.82 -21.94 -26.24
CA GLY A 68 0.82 -22.17 -25.19
C GLY A 68 0.77 -21.10 -24.10
N ALA A 69 1.50 -19.99 -24.25
CA ALA A 69 1.44 -18.87 -23.33
C ALA A 69 0.09 -18.14 -23.42
N THR A 70 -0.44 -17.71 -22.28
CA THR A 70 -1.60 -16.84 -22.21
C THR A 70 -1.17 -15.38 -22.20
N ILE A 71 -1.44 -14.64 -23.28
CA ILE A 71 -1.15 -13.20 -23.37
C ILE A 71 -2.37 -12.41 -22.88
N ARG A 72 -2.13 -11.47 -21.97
CA ARG A 72 -3.14 -10.57 -21.42
C ARG A 72 -2.81 -9.12 -21.72
N PRO A 73 -3.79 -8.20 -21.60
CA PRO A 73 -3.54 -6.76 -21.71
C PRO A 73 -2.50 -6.26 -20.71
N ALA A 74 -1.99 -5.06 -20.98
CA ALA A 74 -1.07 -4.34 -20.07
C ALA A 74 -1.81 -3.93 -18.79
N ILE A 75 -1.75 -4.75 -17.76
CA ILE A 75 -2.35 -4.53 -16.44
C ILE A 75 -1.38 -4.87 -15.32
N CYS A 76 -1.61 -4.28 -14.15
CA CYS A 76 -0.85 -4.61 -12.93
C CYS A 76 -1.33 -5.86 -12.20
N GLY A 77 -2.44 -6.48 -12.63
CA GLY A 77 -3.16 -7.55 -11.93
C GLY A 77 -2.30 -8.62 -11.26
N PRO A 78 -1.39 -9.29 -11.97
CA PRO A 78 -0.56 -10.34 -11.36
C PRO A 78 0.42 -9.83 -10.30
N CYS A 79 0.85 -8.56 -10.38
CA CYS A 79 1.82 -7.99 -9.45
C CYS A 79 1.28 -7.79 -8.03
N PHE A 80 -0.04 -7.85 -7.84
CA PHE A 80 -0.68 -7.63 -6.52
C PHE A 80 -1.87 -8.57 -6.28
N GLY A 81 -1.86 -9.75 -6.90
CA GLY A 81 -2.79 -10.81 -6.57
C GLY A 81 -4.24 -10.61 -7.01
N VAL A 82 -4.50 -9.79 -8.05
CA VAL A 82 -5.84 -9.63 -8.63
C VAL A 82 -6.11 -10.65 -9.73
N THR A 83 -5.08 -10.97 -10.51
CA THR A 83 -5.14 -12.05 -11.51
C THR A 83 -3.96 -12.99 -11.32
N ASP A 84 -4.07 -14.18 -11.90
CA ASP A 84 -3.01 -15.20 -11.86
C ASP A 84 -2.59 -15.58 -10.42
N VAL A 85 -3.57 -15.65 -9.54
CA VAL A 85 -3.37 -16.17 -8.19
C VAL A 85 -3.08 -17.67 -8.31
N PRO A 86 -1.97 -18.17 -7.71
CA PRO A 86 -1.71 -19.60 -7.73
C PRO A 86 -2.79 -20.35 -6.93
N ALA A 87 -3.08 -21.58 -7.33
CA ALA A 87 -3.98 -22.43 -6.58
C ALA A 87 -3.33 -22.87 -5.25
N ASP A 88 -4.12 -23.48 -4.38
CA ASP A 88 -3.63 -23.97 -3.11
C ASP A 88 -2.52 -25.01 -3.31
N ASN A 89 -1.45 -24.91 -2.52
CA ASN A 89 -0.24 -25.72 -2.59
C ASN A 89 0.58 -25.59 -3.90
N GLN A 90 0.30 -24.59 -4.74
CA GLN A 90 1.07 -24.33 -5.95
C GLN A 90 2.30 -23.47 -5.71
N VAL A 91 3.31 -23.68 -6.56
CA VAL A 91 4.53 -22.87 -6.65
C VAL A 91 4.49 -22.02 -7.92
N SER A 92 4.63 -20.70 -7.75
CA SER A 92 4.67 -19.73 -8.84
C SER A 92 6.04 -19.05 -8.96
N ILE A 93 6.61 -19.00 -10.16
CA ILE A 93 7.79 -18.18 -10.48
C ILE A 93 7.36 -16.95 -11.25
N ARG A 94 7.89 -15.78 -10.86
CA ARG A 94 7.39 -14.51 -11.39
C ARG A 94 8.49 -13.50 -11.69
N HIS A 95 8.44 -12.87 -12.86
CA HIS A 95 9.12 -11.63 -13.10
C HIS A 95 8.11 -10.49 -12.91
N THR A 96 7.99 -10.02 -11.69
CA THR A 96 7.14 -8.91 -11.29
C THR A 96 7.95 -7.91 -10.47
N THR A 97 7.36 -6.76 -10.12
CA THR A 97 8.11 -5.68 -9.47
C THR A 97 8.51 -6.00 -8.03
N ARG A 98 7.70 -6.80 -7.31
CA ARG A 98 7.87 -7.06 -5.89
C ARG A 98 7.31 -8.42 -5.49
N ASN A 99 7.91 -8.99 -4.44
CA ASN A 99 7.43 -10.20 -3.80
C ASN A 99 7.43 -10.02 -2.28
N TYR A 100 6.25 -9.86 -1.70
CA TYR A 100 6.00 -9.88 -0.26
C TYR A 100 5.16 -11.12 0.06
N PRO A 101 5.16 -11.57 1.32
CA PRO A 101 4.28 -12.67 1.72
C PRO A 101 2.84 -12.43 1.29
N ASN A 102 2.26 -13.40 0.62
CA ASN A 102 0.88 -13.43 0.11
C ASN A 102 0.53 -12.35 -0.94
N ARG A 103 1.54 -11.64 -1.48
CA ARG A 103 1.30 -10.63 -2.53
C ARG A 103 0.81 -11.25 -3.83
N GLU A 104 1.09 -12.52 -4.06
CA GLU A 104 0.57 -13.31 -5.19
C GLU A 104 -0.94 -13.53 -5.13
N GLY A 105 -1.58 -13.20 -4.01
CA GLY A 105 -3.02 -13.24 -3.80
C GLY A 105 -3.53 -14.40 -2.96
N SER A 106 -2.66 -15.28 -2.46
CA SER A 106 -3.06 -16.33 -1.53
C SER A 106 -3.62 -15.74 -0.22
N LYS A 107 -4.56 -16.45 0.40
CA LYS A 107 -5.27 -16.02 1.61
C LYS A 107 -5.07 -17.03 2.75
N PRO A 108 -3.93 -16.98 3.48
CA PRO A 108 -3.64 -17.92 4.56
C PRO A 108 -4.70 -17.96 5.66
N GLY A 109 -5.31 -16.80 5.98
CA GLY A 109 -6.43 -16.71 6.93
C GLY A 109 -7.69 -17.50 6.53
N LYS A 110 -7.73 -17.98 5.27
CA LYS A 110 -8.76 -18.90 4.74
C LYS A 110 -8.22 -20.31 4.48
N GLY A 111 -7.02 -20.62 5.00
CA GLY A 111 -6.37 -21.91 4.85
C GLY A 111 -5.65 -22.14 3.53
N GLN A 112 -5.56 -21.11 2.67
CA GLN A 112 -4.86 -21.20 1.40
C GLN A 112 -3.35 -21.02 1.59
N MET A 113 -2.53 -21.89 1.00
CA MET A 113 -1.07 -21.78 0.93
C MET A 113 -0.59 -21.77 -0.52
N ALA A 114 0.34 -20.89 -0.83
CA ALA A 114 1.07 -20.90 -2.10
C ALA A 114 2.47 -20.34 -1.88
N ALA A 115 3.40 -20.66 -2.78
CA ALA A 115 4.74 -20.08 -2.78
C ALA A 115 4.97 -19.29 -4.07
N ALA A 116 5.59 -18.10 -3.96
CA ALA A 116 5.96 -17.30 -5.10
C ALA A 116 7.43 -16.88 -5.02
N PHE A 117 8.17 -17.03 -6.11
CA PHE A 117 9.57 -16.65 -6.22
C PHE A 117 9.77 -15.63 -7.33
N LEU A 118 10.61 -14.61 -7.08
CA LEU A 118 11.05 -13.71 -8.15
C LEU A 118 12.14 -14.39 -8.97
N MET A 119 12.02 -14.28 -10.29
CA MET A 119 12.96 -14.85 -11.24
C MET A 119 13.00 -13.97 -12.49
N ASP A 120 14.12 -13.96 -13.22
CA ASP A 120 14.21 -13.25 -14.49
C ASP A 120 13.40 -13.95 -15.60
N ALA A 121 12.98 -13.17 -16.62
CA ALA A 121 12.10 -13.66 -17.66
C ALA A 121 12.72 -14.77 -18.53
N ARG A 122 14.03 -14.74 -18.74
CA ARG A 122 14.74 -15.77 -19.53
C ARG A 122 14.77 -17.09 -18.79
N SER A 123 15.09 -17.09 -17.51
CA SER A 123 15.08 -18.29 -16.67
C SER A 123 13.65 -18.81 -16.44
N ILE A 124 12.64 -17.93 -16.40
CA ILE A 124 11.23 -18.35 -16.43
C ILE A 124 10.91 -19.10 -17.71
N ALA A 125 11.29 -18.57 -18.88
CA ALA A 125 11.08 -19.23 -20.16
C ALA A 125 11.83 -20.56 -20.27
N ALA A 126 13.07 -20.62 -19.77
CA ALA A 126 13.87 -21.85 -19.71
C ALA A 126 13.22 -22.92 -18.85
N THR A 127 12.69 -22.52 -17.68
CA THR A 127 11.95 -23.41 -16.78
C THR A 127 10.69 -23.96 -17.45
N VAL A 128 9.90 -23.10 -18.10
CA VAL A 128 8.71 -23.51 -18.85
C VAL A 128 9.06 -24.43 -20.00
N ARG A 129 10.12 -24.12 -20.80
CA ARG A 129 10.61 -24.96 -21.86
C ARG A 129 11.01 -26.36 -21.38
N ASN A 130 11.44 -26.48 -20.13
CA ASN A 130 11.83 -27.75 -19.50
C ASN A 130 10.68 -28.34 -18.65
N GLY A 131 9.42 -28.18 -19.07
CA GLY A 131 8.25 -28.79 -18.46
C GLY A 131 7.98 -28.35 -17.02
N GLY A 132 8.36 -27.14 -16.64
CA GLY A 132 8.22 -26.60 -15.27
C GLY A 132 9.36 -26.98 -14.33
N ARG A 133 10.37 -27.74 -14.77
CA ARG A 133 11.56 -28.02 -13.97
C ARG A 133 12.44 -26.79 -13.91
N LEU A 134 12.72 -26.31 -12.69
CA LEU A 134 13.50 -25.11 -12.43
C LEU A 134 14.84 -25.19 -13.19
N THR A 135 15.04 -24.26 -14.12
CA THR A 135 16.16 -24.24 -15.08
C THR A 135 16.65 -22.81 -15.26
N ALA A 136 17.95 -22.60 -15.15
CA ALA A 136 18.53 -21.31 -15.43
C ALA A 136 18.63 -21.07 -16.96
N ALA A 137 18.46 -19.83 -17.41
CA ALA A 137 18.60 -19.50 -18.83
C ALA A 137 20.00 -19.82 -19.40
N THR A 138 21.01 -19.79 -18.54
CA THR A 138 22.41 -20.14 -18.88
C THR A 138 22.64 -21.62 -19.14
N GLU A 139 21.68 -22.47 -18.83
CA GLU A 139 21.74 -23.91 -19.16
C GLU A 139 21.30 -24.22 -20.61
N LEU A 140 20.77 -23.22 -21.29
CA LEU A 140 20.31 -23.36 -22.68
C LEU A 140 21.21 -22.59 -23.65
N GLU A 141 21.50 -23.22 -24.78
CA GLU A 141 22.08 -22.53 -25.94
C GLU A 141 20.93 -21.92 -26.76
N VAL A 142 20.81 -20.61 -26.76
CA VAL A 142 19.77 -19.86 -27.46
C VAL A 142 20.40 -18.70 -28.23
N GLU A 143 20.11 -18.61 -29.51
CA GLU A 143 20.44 -17.45 -30.31
C GLU A 143 19.32 -16.39 -30.15
N TYR A 144 19.68 -15.24 -29.58
CA TYR A 144 18.72 -14.16 -29.36
C TYR A 144 18.65 -13.23 -30.56
N THR A 145 17.45 -12.97 -31.02
CA THR A 145 17.19 -12.04 -32.14
C THR A 145 17.32 -10.61 -31.65
N ASP A 146 18.11 -9.79 -32.35
CA ASP A 146 18.21 -8.34 -32.04
C ASP A 146 16.96 -7.61 -32.53
N ARG A 147 15.91 -7.61 -31.68
CA ARG A 147 14.65 -6.87 -31.91
C ARG A 147 14.68 -5.55 -31.16
N LYS A 148 14.19 -4.50 -31.80
CA LYS A 148 14.07 -3.17 -31.17
C LYS A 148 12.61 -2.83 -30.97
N ALA A 149 12.28 -2.29 -29.80
CA ALA A 149 10.97 -1.78 -29.53
C ALA A 149 10.72 -0.48 -30.30
N GLY A 150 9.64 -0.43 -31.06
CA GLY A 150 9.06 0.79 -31.58
C GLY A 150 8.11 1.43 -30.56
N PHE A 151 7.73 2.68 -30.80
CA PHE A 151 6.72 3.38 -30.01
C PHE A 151 5.69 4.02 -30.93
N ASP A 152 4.53 3.36 -31.06
CA ASP A 152 3.40 3.93 -31.79
C ASP A 152 2.53 4.79 -30.85
N ARG A 153 2.69 6.09 -30.99
CA ARG A 153 1.94 7.09 -30.23
C ARG A 153 0.45 7.12 -30.57
N SER A 154 0.07 6.67 -31.76
CA SER A 154 -1.31 6.74 -32.25
C SER A 154 -2.30 5.98 -31.34
N ILE A 155 -1.83 4.93 -30.64
CA ILE A 155 -2.62 4.16 -29.66
C ILE A 155 -3.16 5.07 -28.57
N TYR A 156 -2.32 5.94 -27.99
CA TYR A 156 -2.77 6.89 -26.97
C TYR A 156 -3.56 8.04 -27.55
N GLU A 157 -3.17 8.56 -28.71
CA GLU A 157 -3.87 9.67 -29.37
C GLU A 157 -5.32 9.35 -29.71
N LYS A 158 -5.62 8.08 -30.02
CA LYS A 158 -6.98 7.63 -30.35
C LYS A 158 -7.81 7.23 -29.12
N GLN A 159 -7.18 6.88 -28.01
CA GLN A 159 -7.87 6.40 -26.82
C GLN A 159 -8.04 7.47 -25.74
N VAL A 160 -7.21 8.47 -25.71
CA VAL A 160 -7.25 9.53 -24.70
C VAL A 160 -7.99 10.75 -25.23
N TYR A 161 -9.06 11.15 -24.53
CA TYR A 161 -9.70 12.43 -24.79
C TYR A 161 -8.76 13.56 -24.41
N ASN A 162 -8.34 14.35 -25.39
CA ASN A 162 -7.46 15.49 -25.19
C ASN A 162 -8.23 16.80 -25.45
N ASN A 163 -8.50 17.53 -24.40
CA ASN A 163 -9.14 18.85 -24.44
C ASN A 163 -8.19 20.01 -24.11
N TYR A 164 -6.89 19.80 -24.18
CA TYR A 164 -5.91 20.86 -23.93
C TYR A 164 -6.10 22.03 -24.91
N GLY A 165 -6.24 23.24 -24.37
CA GLY A 165 -6.53 24.44 -25.16
C GLY A 165 -7.96 24.56 -25.69
N LYS A 166 -8.88 23.68 -25.27
CA LYS A 166 -10.30 23.67 -25.65
C LYS A 166 -11.21 23.54 -24.42
N GLU A 167 -10.76 24.07 -23.30
CA GLU A 167 -11.44 23.94 -22.01
C GLU A 167 -12.83 24.60 -22.06
N LYS A 168 -13.80 23.88 -21.52
CA LYS A 168 -15.17 24.38 -21.31
C LYS A 168 -15.39 24.53 -19.81
N ARG A 169 -15.14 25.71 -19.26
CA ARG A 169 -15.28 25.99 -17.82
C ARG A 169 -16.70 25.83 -17.27
N SER A 170 -17.69 25.84 -18.13
CA SER A 170 -19.10 25.62 -17.80
C SER A 170 -19.49 24.14 -17.76
N THR A 171 -18.55 23.21 -18.00
CA THR A 171 -18.85 21.78 -17.96
C THR A 171 -19.02 21.34 -16.50
N GLU A 172 -20.21 20.80 -16.19
CA GLU A 172 -20.49 20.24 -14.89
C GLU A 172 -19.71 18.93 -14.69
N LEU A 173 -19.06 18.79 -13.52
CA LEU A 173 -18.42 17.54 -13.13
C LEU A 173 -19.47 16.54 -12.64
N LYS A 174 -19.49 15.36 -13.22
CA LYS A 174 -20.30 14.23 -12.75
C LYS A 174 -19.40 13.17 -12.19
N MET A 175 -19.56 12.89 -10.90
CA MET A 175 -18.83 11.80 -10.25
C MET A 175 -19.31 10.45 -10.77
N GLY A 176 -18.38 9.53 -11.03
CA GLY A 176 -18.69 8.14 -11.33
C GLY A 176 -19.20 7.41 -10.07
N PRO A 177 -19.72 6.18 -10.22
CA PRO A 177 -20.38 5.47 -9.12
C PRO A 177 -19.50 5.15 -7.92
N ASN A 178 -18.19 5.03 -8.12
CA ASN A 178 -17.20 4.75 -7.06
C ASN A 178 -16.26 5.94 -6.81
N ILE A 179 -16.68 7.15 -7.14
CA ILE A 179 -15.92 8.38 -6.90
C ILE A 179 -16.68 9.22 -5.88
N ALA A 180 -16.01 9.64 -4.83
CA ALA A 180 -16.56 10.50 -3.80
C ALA A 180 -15.51 11.54 -3.36
N ASP A 181 -15.99 12.65 -2.84
CA ASP A 181 -15.14 13.67 -2.22
C ASP A 181 -14.52 13.17 -0.91
N TRP A 182 -13.50 13.87 -0.44
CA TRP A 182 -12.91 13.65 0.85
C TRP A 182 -13.88 14.00 1.97
N PRO A 183 -13.90 13.23 3.07
CA PRO A 183 -14.66 13.62 4.25
C PRO A 183 -14.07 14.89 4.88
N GLU A 184 -14.88 15.55 5.68
CA GLU A 184 -14.43 16.69 6.48
C GLU A 184 -13.29 16.24 7.43
N MET A 185 -12.22 17.03 7.44
CA MET A 185 -11.04 16.83 8.29
C MET A 185 -10.86 18.06 9.17
N PHE A 186 -10.66 17.84 10.46
CA PHE A 186 -10.53 18.92 11.43
C PHE A 186 -9.07 19.42 11.50
N PRO A 187 -8.87 20.72 11.80
CA PRO A 187 -7.53 21.27 12.00
C PRO A 187 -6.88 20.75 13.28
N LEU A 188 -5.56 20.71 13.29
CA LEU A 188 -4.80 20.42 14.51
C LEU A 188 -4.94 21.59 15.50
N LYS A 189 -5.25 21.26 16.75
CA LYS A 189 -5.31 22.22 17.86
C LYS A 189 -4.00 22.24 18.64
N LYS A 190 -3.94 23.02 19.69
CA LYS A 190 -2.75 23.21 20.53
C LYS A 190 -2.22 21.91 21.15
N HIS A 191 -3.12 21.06 21.63
CA HIS A 191 -2.79 19.78 22.24
C HIS A 191 -3.42 18.63 21.43
N LEU A 192 -2.85 17.43 21.54
CA LEU A 192 -3.34 16.27 20.82
C LEU A 192 -3.49 15.09 21.79
N LEU A 193 -4.72 14.61 21.94
CA LEU A 193 -5.09 13.45 22.73
C LEU A 193 -5.38 12.27 21.79
N LEU A 194 -4.62 11.21 21.93
CA LEU A 194 -4.61 10.07 21.02
C LEU A 194 -5.08 8.80 21.72
N LYS A 195 -6.06 8.09 21.17
CA LYS A 195 -6.41 6.73 21.59
C LYS A 195 -5.72 5.72 20.68
N THR A 196 -4.99 4.79 21.26
CA THR A 196 -4.28 3.74 20.52
C THR A 196 -5.27 2.72 19.97
N VAL A 197 -5.35 2.59 18.66
CA VAL A 197 -6.32 1.72 17.97
C VAL A 197 -5.69 0.50 17.30
N GLY A 198 -4.36 0.42 17.23
CA GLY A 198 -3.63 -0.71 16.69
C GLY A 198 -2.20 -0.72 17.18
N VAL A 199 -1.71 -1.89 17.64
CA VAL A 199 -0.30 -2.10 18.03
C VAL A 199 0.18 -3.37 17.36
N TYR A 200 1.27 -3.28 16.58
CA TYR A 200 1.72 -4.38 15.74
C TYR A 200 3.20 -4.71 15.97
N GLU A 201 3.43 -5.97 16.29
CA GLU A 201 4.77 -6.53 16.34
C GLU A 201 5.28 -6.83 14.94
N GLY A 202 6.60 -6.75 14.74
CA GLY A 202 7.25 -6.99 13.47
C GLY A 202 7.01 -5.89 12.43
N SER A 203 7.07 -6.24 11.16
CA SER A 203 6.87 -5.29 10.06
C SER A 203 5.38 -5.13 9.72
N LEU A 204 4.94 -3.89 9.60
CA LEU A 204 3.63 -3.51 9.08
C LEU A 204 3.80 -2.86 7.72
N THR A 205 3.28 -3.52 6.69
CA THR A 205 3.42 -3.05 5.31
C THR A 205 2.29 -2.11 4.91
N THR A 206 2.54 -1.24 3.94
CA THR A 206 1.49 -0.38 3.36
C THR A 206 0.45 -1.18 2.56
N ASP A 207 0.79 -2.37 2.11
CA ASP A 207 -0.16 -3.27 1.43
C ASP A 207 -1.10 -3.98 2.42
N GLU A 208 -0.70 -4.15 3.69
CA GLU A 208 -1.60 -4.56 4.78
C GLU A 208 -2.48 -3.39 5.24
N LEU A 209 -1.92 -2.18 5.30
CA LEU A 209 -2.69 -0.96 5.60
C LEU A 209 -3.78 -0.71 4.55
N VAL A 210 -3.49 -0.93 3.26
CA VAL A 210 -4.48 -0.86 2.18
C VAL A 210 -4.28 -2.04 1.24
N PRO A 211 -5.00 -3.15 1.44
CA PRO A 211 -4.92 -4.33 0.58
C PRO A 211 -5.32 -3.99 -0.85
N SER A 212 -4.34 -3.93 -1.74
CA SER A 212 -4.51 -3.42 -3.11
C SER A 212 -5.54 -4.20 -3.93
N GLY A 213 -5.66 -5.52 -3.70
CA GLY A 213 -6.62 -6.37 -4.40
C GLY A 213 -8.06 -6.07 -4.00
N ASP A 214 -8.34 -6.18 -2.70
CA ASP A 214 -9.71 -6.06 -2.16
C ASP A 214 -10.25 -4.62 -2.29
N ALA A 215 -9.39 -3.61 -2.16
CA ALA A 215 -9.76 -2.20 -2.21
C ALA A 215 -9.73 -1.58 -3.62
N SER A 216 -9.42 -2.36 -4.67
CA SER A 216 -9.13 -1.82 -6.02
C SER A 216 -10.25 -0.98 -6.63
N SER A 217 -11.50 -1.34 -6.38
CA SER A 217 -12.69 -0.64 -6.92
C SER A 217 -12.99 0.70 -6.22
N TYR A 218 -12.38 0.97 -5.07
CA TYR A 218 -12.71 2.12 -4.23
C TYR A 218 -11.59 3.16 -4.13
N ARG A 219 -10.56 3.07 -4.99
CA ARG A 219 -9.39 3.96 -4.94
C ARG A 219 -9.69 5.46 -5.08
N SER A 220 -10.84 5.80 -5.66
CA SER A 220 -11.33 7.18 -5.79
C SER A 220 -12.50 7.49 -4.85
N ASN A 221 -12.71 6.66 -3.82
CA ASN A 221 -13.70 6.87 -2.78
C ASN A 221 -13.02 6.73 -1.41
N PRO A 222 -12.56 7.83 -0.81
CA PRO A 222 -11.74 7.80 0.40
C PRO A 222 -12.40 7.07 1.58
N GLU A 223 -13.68 7.30 1.83
CA GLU A 223 -14.43 6.64 2.90
C GLU A 223 -14.50 5.12 2.69
N LYS A 224 -14.86 4.69 1.47
CA LYS A 224 -14.95 3.27 1.15
C LYS A 224 -13.58 2.60 1.13
N LEU A 225 -12.54 3.28 0.65
CA LEU A 225 -11.17 2.77 0.67
C LEU A 225 -10.69 2.54 2.10
N ALA A 226 -10.98 3.47 3.00
CA ALA A 226 -10.56 3.40 4.39
C ALA A 226 -11.20 2.22 5.17
N GLU A 227 -12.38 1.75 4.77
CA GLU A 227 -13.04 0.57 5.36
C GLU A 227 -12.21 -0.73 5.18
N PHE A 228 -11.25 -0.75 4.25
CA PHE A 228 -10.36 -1.88 4.02
C PHE A 228 -9.05 -1.81 4.81
N THR A 229 -8.82 -0.74 5.58
CA THR A 229 -7.58 -0.58 6.33
C THR A 229 -7.38 -1.75 7.28
N LEU A 230 -6.25 -2.47 7.11
CA LEU A 230 -5.85 -3.64 7.91
C LEU A 230 -6.84 -4.81 7.92
N CYS A 231 -7.83 -4.85 7.02
CA CYS A 231 -8.90 -5.83 7.03
C CYS A 231 -8.42 -7.30 7.01
N SER A 232 -7.23 -7.57 6.47
CA SER A 232 -6.64 -8.92 6.41
C SER A 232 -5.84 -9.28 7.66
N ARG A 233 -5.36 -8.29 8.42
CA ARG A 233 -4.49 -8.49 9.59
C ARG A 233 -5.22 -8.24 10.91
N ASP A 234 -6.02 -7.20 10.96
CA ASP A 234 -6.78 -6.78 12.14
C ASP A 234 -8.16 -6.24 11.71
N PRO A 235 -9.14 -7.12 11.50
CA PRO A 235 -10.48 -6.74 11.05
C PRO A 235 -11.21 -5.74 11.97
N GLU A 236 -10.84 -5.67 13.25
CA GLU A 236 -11.44 -4.76 14.22
C GLU A 236 -10.80 -3.36 14.23
N TYR A 237 -9.68 -3.16 13.53
CA TYR A 237 -8.98 -1.87 13.49
C TYR A 237 -9.88 -0.73 13.05
N VAL A 238 -10.59 -0.90 11.93
CA VAL A 238 -11.47 0.13 11.35
C VAL A 238 -12.55 0.54 12.34
N LYS A 239 -13.17 -0.43 13.02
CA LYS A 239 -14.21 -0.18 14.02
C LYS A 239 -13.68 0.65 15.19
N ARG A 240 -12.48 0.31 15.71
CA ARG A 240 -11.84 1.07 16.79
C ARG A 240 -11.49 2.50 16.35
N ALA A 241 -10.91 2.66 15.18
CA ALA A 241 -10.54 3.97 14.63
C ALA A 241 -11.78 4.85 14.36
N MET A 242 -12.84 4.28 13.79
CA MET A 242 -14.11 5.01 13.56
C MET A 242 -14.77 5.46 14.84
N ALA A 243 -14.68 4.68 15.92
CA ALA A 243 -15.20 5.09 17.23
C ALA A 243 -14.48 6.34 17.76
N VAL A 244 -13.14 6.39 17.63
CA VAL A 244 -12.35 7.57 18.01
C VAL A 244 -12.67 8.77 17.11
N ARG A 245 -12.82 8.55 15.81
CA ARG A 245 -13.23 9.60 14.86
C ARG A 245 -14.59 10.19 15.20
N GLU A 246 -15.54 9.35 15.60
CA GLU A 246 -16.86 9.80 16.01
C GLU A 246 -16.81 10.64 17.30
N THR A 247 -15.99 10.23 18.27
CA THR A 247 -15.73 11.02 19.49
C THR A 247 -15.17 12.41 19.14
N ALA A 248 -14.21 12.47 18.20
CA ALA A 248 -13.65 13.73 17.71
C ALA A 248 -14.72 14.61 17.04
N ARG A 249 -15.59 14.03 16.21
CA ARG A 249 -16.70 14.76 15.58
C ARG A 249 -17.69 15.34 16.57
N GLN A 250 -18.03 14.57 17.59
CA GLN A 250 -18.92 15.04 18.66
C GLN A 250 -18.30 16.21 19.42
N GLN A 251 -17.00 16.14 19.72
CA GLN A 251 -16.27 17.25 20.34
C GLN A 251 -16.31 18.52 19.48
N GLU A 252 -15.99 18.41 18.18
CA GLU A 252 -16.01 19.54 17.27
C GLU A 252 -17.41 20.16 17.11
N ALA A 253 -18.44 19.32 17.15
CA ALA A 253 -19.83 19.77 17.13
C ALA A 253 -20.33 20.33 18.48
N GLY A 254 -19.50 20.33 19.53
CA GLY A 254 -19.88 20.75 20.90
C GLY A 254 -20.94 19.84 21.53
N GLN A 255 -21.01 18.60 21.12
CA GLN A 255 -21.92 17.61 21.65
C GLN A 255 -21.26 16.87 22.81
N LYS A 256 -22.09 16.24 23.65
CA LYS A 256 -21.58 15.33 24.67
C LYS A 256 -20.96 14.10 24.03
N LEU A 257 -19.78 13.73 24.51
CA LEU A 257 -19.07 12.57 23.96
C LEU A 257 -19.80 11.26 24.33
N SER A 258 -19.91 10.37 23.37
CA SER A 258 -20.43 9.01 23.60
C SER A 258 -19.42 8.14 24.36
N ASP A 259 -18.12 8.41 24.19
CA ASP A 259 -17.03 7.79 24.97
C ASP A 259 -16.87 8.54 26.31
N GLN A 260 -17.51 7.99 27.37
CA GLN A 260 -17.53 8.61 28.71
C GLN A 260 -16.11 8.65 29.35
N GLU A 261 -15.26 7.68 29.05
CA GLU A 261 -13.88 7.67 29.55
C GLU A 261 -13.09 8.82 28.96
N MET A 262 -13.24 9.05 27.66
CA MET A 262 -12.59 10.16 26.94
C MET A 262 -13.14 11.52 27.42
N ASP A 263 -14.45 11.62 27.67
CA ASP A 263 -15.11 12.84 28.19
C ASP A 263 -14.53 13.24 29.56
N GLY A 264 -14.50 12.28 30.50
CA GLY A 264 -13.90 12.50 31.82
C GLY A 264 -12.40 12.80 31.77
N LEU A 265 -11.68 12.17 30.87
CA LEU A 265 -10.26 12.38 30.72
C LEU A 265 -9.94 13.77 30.16
N LEU A 266 -10.74 14.30 29.22
CA LEU A 266 -10.61 15.67 28.72
C LEU A 266 -10.75 16.70 29.84
N GLU A 267 -11.76 16.53 30.72
CA GLU A 267 -11.95 17.42 31.88
C GLU A 267 -10.75 17.39 32.83
N GLN A 268 -10.22 16.20 33.11
CA GLN A 268 -9.04 16.02 33.96
C GLN A 268 -7.78 16.64 33.38
N ILE A 269 -7.54 16.46 32.07
CA ILE A 269 -6.40 17.06 31.36
C ILE A 269 -6.54 18.57 31.37
N ALA A 270 -7.72 19.10 31.09
CA ALA A 270 -8.00 20.52 31.13
C ALA A 270 -7.72 21.13 32.52
N ALA A 271 -8.18 20.50 33.57
CA ALA A 271 -7.94 20.94 34.94
C ALA A 271 -6.45 20.87 35.34
N LYS A 272 -5.76 19.78 34.96
CA LYS A 272 -4.37 19.53 35.34
C LYS A 272 -3.37 20.42 34.61
N TYR A 273 -3.58 20.65 33.34
CA TYR A 273 -2.65 21.39 32.47
C TYR A 273 -3.12 22.81 32.17
N GLY A 274 -4.28 23.23 32.71
CA GLY A 274 -4.86 24.56 32.47
C GLY A 274 -5.25 24.78 31.00
N ALA A 275 -5.55 23.69 30.28
CA ALA A 275 -5.93 23.73 28.89
C ALA A 275 -7.46 23.89 28.73
N ASP A 276 -7.92 24.63 27.72
CA ASP A 276 -9.32 24.58 27.32
C ASP A 276 -9.56 23.23 26.59
N PRO A 277 -10.58 22.43 26.93
CA PRO A 277 -10.94 21.22 26.16
C PRO A 277 -11.09 21.49 24.65
N LYS A 278 -11.48 22.71 24.28
CA LYS A 278 -11.57 23.14 22.88
C LYS A 278 -10.22 23.29 22.18
N GLU A 279 -9.12 23.41 22.93
CA GLU A 279 -7.77 23.47 22.42
C GLU A 279 -7.10 22.08 22.27
N ILE A 280 -7.84 21.01 22.54
CA ILE A 280 -7.38 19.63 22.45
C ILE A 280 -8.00 18.96 21.23
N SER A 281 -7.21 18.46 20.31
CA SER A 281 -7.66 17.57 19.24
C SER A 281 -7.72 16.13 19.75
N ILE A 282 -8.78 15.40 19.40
CA ILE A 282 -8.88 13.96 19.64
C ILE A 282 -8.56 13.22 18.33
N GLY A 283 -7.83 12.11 18.42
CA GLY A 283 -7.56 11.27 17.28
C GLY A 283 -7.05 9.89 17.62
N SER A 284 -6.82 9.08 16.59
CA SER A 284 -6.27 7.73 16.75
C SER A 284 -4.77 7.68 16.56
N LEU A 285 -4.14 6.76 17.31
CA LEU A 285 -2.73 6.39 17.25
C LEU A 285 -2.61 4.95 16.72
N LEU A 286 -1.77 4.76 15.71
CA LEU A 286 -1.31 3.46 15.30
C LEU A 286 0.13 3.28 15.79
N ALA A 287 0.45 2.13 16.39
CA ALA A 287 1.81 1.84 16.86
C ALA A 287 2.35 0.56 16.22
N GLY A 288 3.65 0.51 15.96
CA GLY A 288 4.30 -0.67 15.41
C GLY A 288 5.81 -0.62 15.46
N VAL A 289 6.45 -1.78 15.55
CA VAL A 289 7.91 -1.85 15.60
C VAL A 289 8.53 -1.29 14.32
N LYS A 290 8.04 -1.74 13.16
CA LYS A 290 8.52 -1.28 11.85
C LYS A 290 7.35 -1.03 10.90
N ILE A 291 7.16 0.21 10.45
CA ILE A 291 5.99 0.60 9.68
C ILE A 291 6.38 1.12 8.29
N GLY A 292 5.58 0.79 7.27
CA GLY A 292 5.53 1.54 6.02
C GLY A 292 6.35 0.99 4.86
N ASP A 293 6.68 -0.30 4.84
CA ASP A 293 7.19 -0.93 3.63
C ASP A 293 6.07 -1.15 2.61
N GLY A 294 6.41 -1.12 1.31
CA GLY A 294 5.45 -1.38 0.24
C GLY A 294 5.22 -0.22 -0.72
N SER A 295 4.19 -0.35 -1.57
CA SER A 295 3.90 0.57 -2.69
C SER A 295 2.68 1.46 -2.49
N SER A 296 1.72 1.08 -1.68
CA SER A 296 0.44 1.79 -1.48
C SER A 296 0.53 2.99 -0.53
N ARG A 297 1.72 3.46 -0.28
CA ARG A 297 2.11 4.46 0.73
C ARG A 297 1.16 5.65 0.90
N GLU A 298 0.80 6.29 -0.22
CA GLU A 298 -0.09 7.45 -0.23
C GLU A 298 -1.47 7.07 0.31
N GLN A 299 -2.08 6.04 -0.25
CA GLN A 299 -3.41 5.59 0.16
C GLN A 299 -3.42 4.97 1.56
N ALA A 300 -2.30 4.38 2.01
CA ALA A 300 -2.16 3.89 3.37
C ALA A 300 -2.22 5.03 4.39
N ALA A 301 -1.55 6.15 4.14
CA ALA A 301 -1.59 7.33 4.99
C ALA A 301 -2.97 8.02 4.91
N SER A 302 -3.51 8.24 3.70
CA SER A 302 -4.80 8.92 3.55
C SER A 302 -5.95 8.12 4.16
N SER A 303 -5.95 6.79 4.07
CA SER A 303 -6.98 5.95 4.70
C SER A 303 -6.94 6.04 6.22
N GLN A 304 -5.76 6.08 6.83
CA GLN A 304 -5.64 6.33 8.26
C GLN A 304 -6.17 7.72 8.64
N LYS A 305 -5.85 8.76 7.85
CA LYS A 305 -6.38 10.10 8.10
C LYS A 305 -7.89 10.16 8.00
N VAL A 306 -8.48 9.52 7.01
CA VAL A 306 -9.95 9.38 6.86
C VAL A 306 -10.56 8.72 8.09
N LEU A 307 -9.90 7.74 8.68
CA LEU A 307 -10.35 7.07 9.91
C LEU A 307 -10.06 7.86 11.21
N GLY A 308 -9.58 9.09 11.11
CA GLY A 308 -9.27 9.92 12.28
C GLY A 308 -7.86 9.74 12.83
N GLY A 309 -6.93 9.20 12.03
CA GLY A 309 -5.52 9.06 12.39
C GLY A 309 -4.80 10.40 12.50
N TRP A 310 -4.07 10.59 13.61
CA TRP A 310 -3.27 11.78 13.87
C TRP A 310 -1.79 11.49 14.09
N ALA A 311 -1.45 10.26 14.49
CA ALA A 311 -0.06 9.87 14.68
C ALA A 311 0.16 8.38 14.42
N ASP A 312 1.33 8.05 13.90
CA ASP A 312 1.92 6.73 13.93
C ASP A 312 3.12 6.76 14.89
N LEU A 313 3.20 5.82 15.82
CA LEU A 313 4.34 5.64 16.73
C LEU A 313 5.12 4.39 16.32
N ALA A 314 6.36 4.58 15.85
CA ALA A 314 7.20 3.48 15.39
C ALA A 314 8.57 3.47 16.08
N GLU A 315 9.17 2.29 16.23
CA GLU A 315 10.59 2.19 16.52
C GLU A 315 11.40 2.51 15.25
N GLU A 316 10.88 2.10 14.06
CA GLU A 316 11.49 2.36 12.77
C GLU A 316 10.43 2.55 11.67
N TYR A 317 10.67 3.50 10.76
CA TYR A 317 9.95 3.57 9.48
C TYR A 317 10.77 2.90 8.38
N SER A 318 10.18 1.92 7.71
CA SER A 318 10.84 1.14 6.64
C SER A 318 11.33 2.02 5.49
N THR A 319 10.63 3.12 5.20
CA THR A 319 11.00 4.02 4.11
C THR A 319 10.71 5.49 4.44
N LYS A 320 11.59 6.38 3.98
CA LYS A 320 11.35 7.84 4.01
C LYS A 320 10.06 8.22 3.29
N ARG A 321 9.69 7.48 2.25
CA ARG A 321 8.53 7.78 1.41
C ARG A 321 7.20 7.63 2.14
N TYR A 322 7.02 6.57 2.94
CA TYR A 322 5.80 6.42 3.73
C TYR A 322 5.70 7.52 4.80
N ARG A 323 6.80 7.79 5.48
CA ARG A 323 6.87 8.89 6.44
C ARG A 323 6.51 10.24 5.82
N SER A 324 6.98 10.53 4.59
CA SER A 324 6.60 11.74 3.85
C SER A 324 5.10 11.78 3.54
N ASN A 325 4.49 10.65 3.21
CA ASN A 325 3.05 10.59 3.00
C ASN A 325 2.25 10.84 4.29
N LEU A 326 2.70 10.33 5.44
CA LEU A 326 2.09 10.67 6.73
C LEU A 326 2.10 12.18 6.97
N ILE A 327 3.25 12.83 6.76
CA ILE A 327 3.40 14.28 6.92
C ILE A 327 2.46 15.05 5.98
N ASN A 328 2.38 14.63 4.70
CA ASN A 328 1.50 15.27 3.72
C ASN A 328 0.02 15.19 4.10
N TRP A 329 -0.36 14.16 4.85
CA TRP A 329 -1.72 13.99 5.37
C TRP A 329 -1.92 14.54 6.78
N GLY A 330 -0.93 15.25 7.32
CA GLY A 330 -1.00 15.81 8.68
C GLY A 330 -1.06 14.73 9.76
N ILE A 331 -0.42 13.58 9.52
CA ILE A 331 -0.22 12.53 10.52
C ILE A 331 1.22 12.63 11.04
N LEU A 332 1.38 12.68 12.36
CA LEU A 332 2.68 12.80 13.01
C LEU A 332 3.45 11.46 12.92
N PRO A 333 4.61 11.41 12.25
CA PRO A 333 5.43 10.21 12.19
C PRO A 333 6.38 10.14 13.39
N LEU A 334 5.87 9.74 14.54
CA LEU A 334 6.64 9.65 15.78
C LEU A 334 7.60 8.45 15.75
N ILE A 335 8.85 8.68 16.10
CA ILE A 335 9.88 7.65 16.24
C ILE A 335 10.28 7.58 17.71
N THR A 336 10.18 6.41 18.34
CA THR A 336 10.71 6.15 19.68
C THR A 336 12.00 5.32 19.59
N LYS A 337 12.95 5.59 20.50
CA LYS A 337 14.17 4.80 20.64
C LYS A 337 14.01 3.68 21.67
N GLU A 338 12.93 3.71 22.42
CA GLU A 338 12.59 2.69 23.41
C GLU A 338 11.62 1.68 22.81
N PRO A 339 11.58 0.43 23.31
CA PRO A 339 10.55 -0.53 22.92
C PRO A 339 9.15 0.04 23.14
N LEU A 340 8.22 -0.30 22.25
CA LEU A 340 6.83 0.12 22.35
C LEU A 340 6.21 -0.33 23.67
N VAL A 341 5.60 0.61 24.38
CA VAL A 341 4.98 0.37 25.68
C VAL A 341 3.46 0.53 25.66
N VAL A 342 2.92 1.08 24.57
CA VAL A 342 1.50 1.30 24.38
C VAL A 342 0.76 0.02 23.98
N LYS A 343 -0.52 -0.07 24.37
CA LYS A 343 -1.44 -1.17 24.04
C LYS A 343 -2.70 -0.61 23.40
N ASN A 344 -3.46 -1.47 22.74
CA ASN A 344 -4.78 -1.07 22.23
C ASN A 344 -5.66 -0.55 23.38
N GLY A 345 -6.25 0.62 23.16
CA GLY A 345 -7.06 1.32 24.16
C GLY A 345 -6.30 2.41 24.92
N ASP A 346 -5.01 2.28 25.11
CA ASP A 346 -4.19 3.26 25.84
C ASP A 346 -4.34 4.66 25.25
N VAL A 347 -4.30 5.66 26.13
CA VAL A 347 -4.40 7.07 25.78
C VAL A 347 -3.07 7.77 25.91
N VAL A 348 -2.69 8.53 24.89
CA VAL A 348 -1.44 9.26 24.80
C VAL A 348 -1.72 10.74 24.57
N LEU A 349 -1.12 11.60 25.39
CA LEU A 349 -1.20 13.06 25.26
C LEU A 349 0.11 13.62 24.67
N ILE A 350 -0.02 14.51 23.69
CA ILE A 350 1.07 15.35 23.21
C ILE A 350 0.70 16.80 23.48
N GLN A 351 1.47 17.44 24.36
CA GLN A 351 1.24 18.83 24.75
C GLN A 351 1.90 19.80 23.77
N ASP A 352 1.26 20.96 23.59
CA ASP A 352 1.80 22.09 22.79
C ASP A 352 2.32 21.68 21.40
N ILE A 353 1.71 20.67 20.78
CA ILE A 353 2.12 20.14 19.48
C ILE A 353 2.13 21.22 18.40
N GLU A 354 1.18 22.14 18.43
CA GLU A 354 1.14 23.26 17.51
C GLU A 354 2.43 24.10 17.58
N THR A 355 2.91 24.40 18.79
CA THR A 355 4.16 25.13 19.00
C THR A 355 5.38 24.31 18.57
N VAL A 356 5.40 23.01 18.88
CA VAL A 356 6.47 22.10 18.43
C VAL A 356 6.63 22.14 16.91
N LEU A 357 5.52 22.09 16.20
CA LEU A 357 5.53 22.13 14.73
C LEU A 357 5.90 23.51 14.17
N LYS A 358 5.36 24.59 14.74
CA LYS A 358 5.68 25.98 14.32
C LYS A 358 7.14 26.31 14.51
N ASP A 359 7.74 25.87 15.62
CA ASP A 359 9.16 26.09 15.92
C ASP A 359 10.09 25.14 15.13
N GLY A 360 9.55 24.17 14.42
CA GLY A 360 10.33 23.14 13.70
C GLY A 360 11.13 22.24 14.62
N ARG A 361 10.66 22.01 15.85
CA ARG A 361 11.35 21.12 16.80
C ARG A 361 11.26 19.67 16.32
N GLU A 362 12.37 18.97 16.37
CA GLU A 362 12.45 17.56 15.95
C GLU A 362 12.09 16.59 17.07
N GLU A 363 12.19 17.01 18.32
CA GLU A 363 11.96 16.17 19.49
C GLU A 363 10.77 16.67 20.29
N LEU A 364 10.02 15.72 20.83
CA LEU A 364 8.89 15.95 21.73
C LEU A 364 8.75 14.78 22.70
N THR A 365 7.97 14.98 23.75
CA THR A 365 7.58 13.91 24.67
C THR A 365 6.09 13.63 24.51
N ALA A 366 5.74 12.37 24.30
CA ALA A 366 4.39 11.86 24.38
C ALA A 366 4.17 11.25 25.76
N TYR A 367 3.00 11.49 26.37
CA TYR A 367 2.68 11.06 27.72
C TYR A 367 1.62 9.97 27.68
N LEU A 368 2.01 8.75 28.06
CA LEU A 368 1.05 7.66 28.28
C LEU A 368 0.28 7.94 29.59
N LEU A 369 -1.03 8.08 29.48
CA LEU A 369 -1.87 8.46 30.60
C LEU A 369 -2.57 7.24 31.24
N ASP A 370 -2.94 7.39 32.48
CA ASP A 370 -3.95 6.56 33.14
C ASP A 370 -5.32 7.04 32.67
N GLU A 371 -6.13 6.15 32.11
CA GLU A 371 -7.41 6.46 31.49
C GLU A 371 -8.45 6.96 32.52
N LYS A 372 -8.28 6.61 33.81
CA LYS A 372 -9.22 6.97 34.90
C LYS A 372 -8.83 8.24 35.62
N THR A 373 -7.50 8.48 35.79
CA THR A 373 -6.99 9.57 36.60
C THR A 373 -6.34 10.69 35.82
N GLY A 374 -6.08 10.49 34.51
CA GLY A 374 -5.32 11.42 33.69
C GLY A 374 -3.89 11.63 34.12
N GLU A 375 -3.36 10.78 35.02
CA GLU A 375 -1.98 10.84 35.47
C GLU A 375 -1.04 10.21 34.45
N THR A 376 0.18 10.74 34.35
CA THR A 376 1.20 10.17 33.46
C THR A 376 1.74 8.87 34.05
N LYS A 377 1.47 7.77 33.35
CA LYS A 377 2.07 6.45 33.64
C LYS A 377 3.51 6.34 33.16
N LYS A 378 3.78 6.90 31.97
CA LYS A 378 5.09 6.88 31.36
C LYS A 378 5.28 8.05 30.38
N GLU A 379 6.48 8.61 30.35
CA GLU A 379 6.93 9.52 29.33
C GLU A 379 7.58 8.72 28.20
N ILE A 380 7.25 9.07 26.96
CA ILE A 380 7.78 8.43 25.76
C ILE A 380 8.52 9.49 24.94
N PRO A 381 9.85 9.53 25.02
CA PRO A 381 10.64 10.43 24.18
C PRO A 381 10.48 10.06 22.71
N CYS A 382 10.05 11.01 21.91
CA CYS A 382 9.79 10.82 20.48
C CYS A 382 10.57 11.81 19.63
N SER A 383 10.92 11.39 18.43
CA SER A 383 11.45 12.26 17.38
C SER A 383 10.47 12.31 16.20
N LEU A 384 10.26 13.50 15.65
CA LEU A 384 9.58 13.71 14.37
C LEU A 384 10.54 13.55 13.19
N GLY A 385 11.88 13.42 13.45
CA GLY A 385 12.92 13.51 12.46
C GLY A 385 12.92 14.88 11.76
N ARG A 386 13.74 15.06 10.73
CA ARG A 386 13.79 16.34 10.01
C ARG A 386 12.50 16.61 9.27
N LEU A 387 11.64 17.47 9.85
CA LEU A 387 10.45 18.02 9.20
C LEU A 387 10.82 19.16 8.24
N MET A 388 11.99 19.77 8.37
CA MET A 388 12.39 21.01 7.71
C MET A 388 12.37 20.99 6.18
N GLU A 389 12.38 19.85 5.53
CA GLU A 389 12.27 19.77 4.08
C GLU A 389 10.83 20.04 3.56
N TYR A 390 9.83 19.92 4.44
CA TYR A 390 8.40 19.98 4.08
C TYR A 390 7.67 21.21 4.62
N SER A 391 8.23 21.92 5.60
CA SER A 391 7.61 23.10 6.21
C SER A 391 7.46 24.33 5.27
N LYS A 392 7.94 24.22 4.03
CA LYS A 392 7.76 25.27 2.99
C LYS A 392 6.42 25.21 2.27
N TYR A 393 5.64 24.16 2.50
CA TYR A 393 4.31 24.01 1.90
C TYR A 393 3.27 24.06 3.03
N PRO A 394 2.38 25.05 3.06
CA PRO A 394 1.29 25.07 4.03
C PRO A 394 0.43 23.81 3.79
N VAL A 395 0.30 22.99 4.81
CA VAL A 395 -0.69 21.92 4.84
C VAL A 395 -2.03 22.62 4.95
N CYS A 396 -2.80 22.60 3.85
CA CYS A 396 -4.18 23.08 3.84
C CYS A 396 -5.07 22.15 4.68
#